data_3a2c5cb11175ce9495ed87c3c063476e
#
_entry.id   3a2c5cb11175ce9495ed87c3c063476e
#
_cell.length_a   1.000
_cell.length_b   1.000
_cell.length_c   1.000
_cell.angle_alpha   90.00
_cell.angle_beta   90.00
_cell.angle_gamma   90.00
#
_symmetry.space_group_name_H-M   'P 1'
#
loop_
_entity.id
_entity.type
_entity.pdbx_description
1 polymer ?
#
loop_
_entity_poly.entity_id
_entity_poly.type
_entity_poly.pdbx_seq_one_letter_code
_entity_poly.pdbx_strand_id
1 'polypeptide(L)'
;MKYRSVLFVPGHEEKKIKKAYTLSADLIVLDLESTVPDDQKENAKKIITECNVNKNKTYIRVNSDLDLEFATKEKFLGILYFLL
;
A
#
# COMPACT_ATOMS: atom_id res chain seq x y z
N MET A 1 17.56 -6.60 -11.39
CA MET A 1 16.15 -6.20 -11.34
C MET A 1 16.00 -4.71 -11.42
N LYS A 2 15.13 -4.23 -12.22
CA LYS A 2 15.06 -2.80 -12.48
C LYS A 2 13.65 -2.27 -12.42
N TYR A 3 13.35 -1.59 -11.33
CA TYR A 3 12.13 -0.82 -11.26
C TYR A 3 12.44 0.57 -11.81
N ARG A 4 11.89 0.89 -12.97
CA ARG A 4 12.09 2.19 -13.58
C ARG A 4 11.11 3.23 -13.05
N SER A 5 9.98 2.78 -12.55
CA SER A 5 8.98 3.68 -12.01
C SER A 5 8.33 3.09 -10.78
N VAL A 6 8.20 3.92 -9.76
CA VAL A 6 7.57 3.55 -8.49
C VAL A 6 6.50 4.61 -8.21
N LEU A 7 5.28 4.16 -7.99
CA LEU A 7 4.17 5.05 -7.74
C LEU A 7 3.67 4.86 -6.30
N PHE A 8 3.71 5.94 -5.51
CA PHE A 8 3.18 5.92 -4.15
C PHE A 8 1.71 6.35 -4.16
N VAL A 9 0.86 5.61 -3.45
CA VAL A 9 -0.57 5.86 -3.43
C VAL A 9 -1.07 5.83 -1.99
N PRO A 10 -1.78 6.88 -1.53
CA PRO A 10 -2.40 6.84 -0.20
C PRO A 10 -3.41 5.69 -0.09
N GLY A 11 -3.25 4.88 0.96
CA GLY A 11 -4.04 3.66 1.10
C GLY A 11 -5.52 3.88 1.39
N HIS A 12 -5.91 5.10 1.74
CA HIS A 12 -7.31 5.43 2.03
C HIS A 12 -8.05 6.06 0.86
N GLU A 13 -7.42 6.17 -0.30
CA GLU A 13 -8.03 6.81 -1.47
C GLU A 13 -8.31 5.78 -2.56
N GLU A 14 -9.48 5.19 -2.50
CA GLU A 14 -9.88 4.10 -3.37
C GLU A 14 -9.72 4.40 -4.85
N LYS A 15 -10.14 5.59 -5.28
CA LYS A 15 -10.05 5.97 -6.69
C LYS A 15 -8.61 6.03 -7.17
N LYS A 16 -7.71 6.53 -6.32
CA LYS A 16 -6.30 6.60 -6.67
C LYS A 16 -5.67 5.21 -6.73
N ILE A 17 -6.08 4.33 -5.84
CA ILE A 17 -5.61 2.95 -5.86
C ILE A 17 -6.02 2.28 -7.17
N LYS A 18 -7.29 2.36 -7.52
CA LYS A 18 -7.78 1.73 -8.75
C LYS A 18 -7.09 2.30 -9.98
N LYS A 19 -6.92 3.62 -10.03
CA LYS A 19 -6.26 4.25 -11.15
C LYS A 19 -4.79 3.82 -11.26
N ALA A 20 -4.11 3.66 -10.14
CA ALA A 20 -2.69 3.31 -10.13
C ALA A 20 -2.42 2.02 -10.92
N TYR A 21 -3.30 1.04 -10.81
CA TYR A 21 -3.11 -0.24 -11.49
C TYR A 21 -3.48 -0.21 -12.96
N THR A 22 -4.02 0.88 -13.44
CA THR A 22 -4.23 1.09 -14.89
C THR A 22 -3.03 1.77 -15.54
N LEU A 23 -2.09 2.28 -14.74
CA LEU A 23 -0.89 2.92 -15.23
C LEU A 23 0.21 1.89 -15.40
N SER A 24 1.25 2.24 -16.16
CA SER A 24 2.32 1.31 -16.46
C SER A 24 3.48 1.39 -15.47
N ALA A 25 3.21 1.72 -14.20
CA ALA A 25 4.23 1.72 -13.18
C ALA A 25 4.74 0.30 -12.92
N ASP A 26 6.04 0.17 -12.71
CA ASP A 26 6.65 -1.13 -12.43
C ASP A 26 6.31 -1.61 -11.03
N LEU A 27 6.22 -0.67 -10.09
CA LEU A 27 5.96 -0.98 -8.69
C LEU A 27 5.00 0.07 -8.10
N ILE A 28 4.06 -0.41 -7.33
CA ILE A 28 3.13 0.45 -6.60
C ILE A 28 3.37 0.28 -5.11
N VAL A 29 3.49 1.39 -4.40
CA VAL A 29 3.60 1.37 -2.94
C VAL A 29 2.31 1.95 -2.36
N LEU A 30 1.55 1.11 -1.69
CA LEU A 30 0.37 1.55 -0.96
C LEU A 30 0.81 2.07 0.40
N ASP A 31 0.51 3.32 0.69
CA ASP A 31 0.98 3.96 1.90
C ASP A 31 -0.05 3.87 3.02
N LEU A 32 0.39 3.38 4.17
CA LEU A 32 -0.38 3.43 5.43
C LEU A 32 0.36 4.26 6.46
N GLU A 33 1.32 5.08 6.03
CA GLU A 33 2.15 5.85 6.95
C GLU A 33 1.85 7.35 6.86
N SER A 34 2.67 8.09 6.13
CA SER A 34 2.64 9.55 6.24
C SER A 34 1.49 10.22 5.50
N THR A 35 0.95 9.57 4.46
CA THR A 35 -0.14 10.18 3.68
C THR A 35 -1.53 9.78 4.17
N VAL A 36 -1.60 8.89 5.16
CA VAL A 36 -2.88 8.42 5.70
C VAL A 36 -3.03 8.91 7.13
N PRO A 37 -4.03 9.75 7.42
CA PRO A 37 -4.30 10.16 8.81
C PRO A 37 -4.59 8.95 9.69
N ASP A 38 -4.24 9.05 10.97
CA ASP A 38 -4.40 7.94 11.91
C ASP A 38 -5.84 7.42 11.96
N ASP A 39 -6.81 8.33 11.90
CA ASP A 39 -8.23 7.94 11.94
C ASP A 39 -8.73 7.30 10.66
N GLN A 40 -7.90 7.28 9.61
CA GLN A 40 -8.24 6.66 8.33
C GLN A 40 -7.50 5.34 8.09
N LYS A 41 -6.62 4.94 9.00
CA LYS A 41 -5.80 3.74 8.77
C LYS A 41 -6.63 2.46 8.69
N GLU A 42 -7.61 2.30 9.56
CA GLU A 42 -8.47 1.12 9.52
C GLU A 42 -9.34 1.10 8.25
N ASN A 43 -9.81 2.27 7.85
CA ASN A 43 -10.57 2.39 6.61
C ASN A 43 -9.68 2.07 5.40
N ALA A 44 -8.42 2.52 5.42
CA ALA A 44 -7.47 2.22 4.34
C ALA A 44 -7.24 0.72 4.20
N LYS A 45 -7.08 0.01 5.32
CA LYS A 45 -6.91 -1.44 5.28
C LYS A 45 -8.11 -2.13 4.62
N LYS A 46 -9.30 -1.68 4.95
CA LYS A 46 -10.52 -2.22 4.36
C LYS A 46 -10.56 -1.97 2.85
N ILE A 47 -10.24 -0.75 2.44
CA ILE A 47 -10.23 -0.39 1.02
C ILE A 47 -9.20 -1.23 0.26
N ILE A 48 -8.00 -1.37 0.80
CA ILE A 48 -6.93 -2.16 0.16
C ILE A 48 -7.37 -3.61 -0.01
N THR A 49 -7.97 -4.19 1.01
CA THR A 49 -8.46 -5.56 0.95
C THR A 49 -9.54 -5.72 -0.11
N GLU A 50 -10.48 -4.77 -0.16
CA GLU A 50 -11.61 -4.84 -1.08
C GLU A 50 -11.21 -4.59 -2.53
N CYS A 51 -10.15 -3.80 -2.76
CA CYS A 51 -9.70 -3.50 -4.12
C CYS A 51 -9.04 -4.69 -4.80
N ASN A 52 -8.63 -5.69 -4.04
CA ASN A 52 -8.01 -6.91 -4.58
C ASN A 52 -6.85 -6.58 -5.53
N VAL A 53 -5.88 -5.81 -5.03
CA VAL A 53 -4.77 -5.31 -5.83
C VAL A 53 -3.83 -6.42 -6.27
N ASN A 54 -3.08 -6.17 -7.36
CA ASN A 54 -2.07 -7.12 -7.84
C ASN A 54 -0.87 -7.11 -6.88
N LYS A 55 -0.80 -8.09 -6.00
CA LYS A 55 0.22 -8.14 -4.95
C LYS A 55 1.62 -8.43 -5.49
N ASN A 56 1.72 -8.94 -6.70
CA ASN A 56 3.02 -9.22 -7.32
C ASN A 56 3.76 -7.96 -7.77
N LYS A 57 3.10 -6.81 -7.74
CA LYS A 57 3.76 -5.54 -8.06
C LYS A 57 3.49 -4.48 -6.99
N THR A 58 3.12 -4.90 -5.79
CA THR A 58 2.71 -3.98 -4.73
C THR A 58 3.55 -4.16 -3.48
N TYR A 59 4.14 -3.07 -3.01
CA TYR A 59 4.69 -2.95 -1.67
C TYR A 59 3.69 -2.17 -0.82
N ILE A 60 3.75 -2.36 0.49
CA ILE A 60 2.98 -1.55 1.41
C ILE A 60 3.91 -0.91 2.43
N ARG A 61 3.68 0.36 2.74
CA ARG A 61 4.49 1.09 3.71
C ARG A 61 3.70 1.28 5.00
N VAL A 62 4.28 0.85 6.12
CA VAL A 62 3.66 0.89 7.43
C VAL A 62 4.66 1.42 8.47
N ASN A 63 4.15 1.88 9.61
CA ASN A 63 5.01 2.37 10.68
C ASN A 63 4.55 1.93 12.08
N SER A 64 3.73 0.90 12.17
CA SER A 64 3.29 0.37 13.45
C SER A 64 3.22 -1.14 13.40
N ASP A 65 3.31 -1.78 14.56
CA ASP A 65 3.21 -3.23 14.65
C ASP A 65 1.85 -3.74 14.20
N LEU A 66 0.80 -3.00 14.50
CA LEU A 66 -0.56 -3.37 14.11
C LEU A 66 -0.72 -3.38 12.60
N ASP A 67 -0.17 -2.35 11.93
CA ASP A 67 -0.23 -2.25 10.48
C ASP A 67 0.69 -3.27 9.83
N LEU A 68 1.83 -3.58 10.47
CA LEU A 68 2.73 -4.62 9.99
C LEU A 68 2.03 -5.97 9.98
N GLU A 69 1.24 -6.27 11.00
CA GLU A 69 0.49 -7.52 11.06
C GLU A 69 -0.49 -7.63 9.88
N PHE A 70 -1.21 -6.56 9.59
CA PHE A 70 -2.10 -6.51 8.43
C PHE A 70 -1.33 -6.76 7.14
N ALA A 71 -0.20 -6.06 6.95
CA ALA A 71 0.61 -6.17 5.74
C ALA A 71 1.12 -7.60 5.54
N THR A 72 1.53 -8.25 6.61
CA THR A 72 2.04 -9.62 6.56
C THR A 72 0.95 -10.60 6.11
N LYS A 73 -0.26 -10.43 6.61
CA LYS A 73 -1.37 -11.31 6.27
C LYS A 73 -1.81 -11.17 4.81
N GLU A 74 -1.66 -9.97 4.25
CA GLU A 74 -2.10 -9.69 2.88
C GLU A 74 -1.11 -10.16 1.82
N LYS A 75 0.09 -10.53 2.20
CA LYS A 75 1.11 -11.13 1.33
C LYS A 75 1.47 -10.29 0.12
N PHE A 76 1.78 -9.02 0.35
CA PHE A 76 2.31 -8.15 -0.69
C PHE A 76 3.70 -8.61 -1.13
N LEU A 77 4.17 -8.08 -2.26
CA LEU A 77 5.51 -8.35 -2.76
C LEU A 77 6.57 -7.98 -1.73
N GLY A 78 6.36 -6.91 -0.99
CA GLY A 78 7.25 -6.51 0.08
C GLY A 78 6.61 -5.50 1.01
N ILE A 79 7.30 -5.24 2.12
CA ILE A 79 6.83 -4.32 3.14
C ILE A 79 7.95 -3.34 3.46
N LEU A 80 7.60 -2.04 3.48
CA LEU A 80 8.49 -0.99 3.93
C LEU A 80 8.06 -0.62 5.35
N TYR A 81 8.89 -0.95 6.33
CA TYR A 81 8.56 -0.72 7.73
C TYR A 81 9.60 0.18 8.35
N PHE A 82 9.17 1.34 8.83
CA PHE A 82 10.03 2.32 9.46
C PHE A 82 9.66 2.49 10.92
N LEU A 83 10.61 2.20 11.80
CA LEU A 83 10.48 2.51 13.21
C LEU A 83 11.08 3.89 13.46
N LEU A 84 10.29 4.76 14.08
CA LEU A 84 10.78 6.07 14.48
C LEU A 84 11.02 6.10 15.98
#